data_23598198e14a168cae103801c7e4635f
#
_entry.id   23598198e14a168cae103801c7e4635f
#
_cell.length_a   1.000
_cell.length_b   1.000
_cell.length_c   1.000
_cell.angle_alpha   90.00
_cell.angle_beta   90.00
_cell.angle_gamma   90.00
#
_symmetry.space_group_name_H-M   'P 1'
#
loop_
_entity.id
_entity.type
_entity.pdbx_description
1 polymer ?
#
loop_
_entity_poly.entity_id
_entity_poly.type
_entity_poly.pdbx_seq_one_letter_code
_entity_poly.pdbx_strand_id
1 'polypeptide(L)'
;PKIIEPLPANNLVEVVPAGWPQPVYSFSVNTITEDKFVLGRALFYDPILSVDSTISCGSCHQQFAAFAHADHDLSHGIYDRVGTRNAPGIFNLNWHPLFMHDGGINHIEVMPLGPISNTLEMGADVNPVIAKLQASSKYKNLFKKAFGTETVNSQNMLRAMAQFMGLIYSYNSKFDIYKRRESNAQLSESELRGYNLFLTNCNTCHKEPLFTDFSFRSNGLAVNQFINDTGRAHITGDALDRFKFKTPSLRNIAKTAPYMHDGRFNTLQECLDHYANVKPNLVNLDPLLQNSGLPLSAQDKQDIIAFLNTLTDYKLLADRRFADPNK
;
A
#
# COMPACT_ATOMS: atom_id res chain seq x y z
N PRO A 1 7.68 -21.44 -23.39
CA PRO A 1 7.21 -20.07 -23.18
C PRO A 1 5.75 -20.16 -22.72
N LYS A 2 5.48 -19.83 -21.43
CA LYS A 2 4.10 -19.68 -20.96
C LYS A 2 3.50 -18.51 -21.72
N ILE A 3 2.38 -18.74 -22.40
CA ILE A 3 1.60 -17.72 -23.07
C ILE A 3 1.04 -16.82 -21.97
N ILE A 4 1.41 -15.54 -21.94
CA ILE A 4 0.73 -14.55 -21.10
C ILE A 4 -0.71 -14.51 -21.61
N GLU A 5 -1.67 -15.03 -20.85
CA GLU A 5 -3.08 -14.96 -21.22
C GLU A 5 -3.45 -13.49 -21.48
N PRO A 6 -4.17 -13.21 -22.59
CA PRO A 6 -4.67 -11.87 -22.82
C PRO A 6 -5.56 -11.45 -21.65
N LEU A 7 -5.39 -10.20 -21.22
CA LEU A 7 -6.25 -9.63 -20.19
C LEU A 7 -7.71 -9.70 -20.67
N PRO A 8 -8.67 -10.00 -19.77
CA PRO A 8 -10.06 -9.83 -20.13
C PRO A 8 -10.25 -8.38 -20.62
N ALA A 9 -10.88 -8.22 -21.76
CA ALA A 9 -11.11 -6.94 -22.45
C ALA A 9 -12.03 -6.04 -21.62
N ASN A 10 -11.50 -5.45 -20.55
CA ASN A 10 -12.19 -4.50 -19.69
C ASN A 10 -11.27 -3.32 -19.41
N ASN A 11 -11.68 -2.24 -19.97
CA ASN A 11 -11.16 -0.88 -19.90
C ASN A 11 -10.22 -0.60 -18.72
N LEU A 12 -8.92 -0.61 -19.00
CA LEU A 12 -7.92 0.00 -18.14
C LEU A 12 -8.11 1.51 -18.23
N VAL A 13 -8.83 2.07 -17.27
CA VAL A 13 -9.13 3.51 -17.23
C VAL A 13 -8.82 4.08 -15.86
N GLU A 14 -8.45 5.33 -15.85
CA GLU A 14 -8.40 6.10 -14.61
C GLU A 14 -9.81 6.21 -14.02
N VAL A 15 -9.94 5.85 -12.73
CA VAL A 15 -11.22 5.87 -12.02
C VAL A 15 -11.13 6.84 -10.86
N VAL A 16 -12.02 7.85 -10.86
CA VAL A 16 -12.26 8.69 -9.68
C VAL A 16 -13.70 8.40 -9.21
N PRO A 17 -13.87 7.59 -8.15
CA PRO A 17 -15.21 7.24 -7.69
C PRO A 17 -16.00 8.48 -7.24
N ALA A 18 -17.31 8.46 -7.41
CA ALA A 18 -18.18 9.57 -7.02
C ALA A 18 -18.00 9.93 -5.54
N GLY A 19 -17.80 11.21 -5.25
CA GLY A 19 -17.56 11.72 -3.90
C GLY A 19 -16.11 11.60 -3.39
N TRP A 20 -15.20 11.08 -4.21
CA TRP A 20 -13.78 11.05 -3.87
C TRP A 20 -13.09 12.36 -4.27
N PRO A 21 -12.01 12.75 -3.57
CA PRO A 21 -11.17 13.88 -4.00
C PRO A 21 -10.49 13.55 -5.34
N GLN A 22 -10.03 14.59 -6.05
CA GLN A 22 -9.21 14.38 -7.23
C GLN A 22 -7.89 13.72 -6.82
N PRO A 23 -7.35 12.79 -7.61
CA PRO A 23 -6.05 12.19 -7.35
C PRO A 23 -4.91 13.22 -7.49
N VAL A 24 -3.84 13.01 -6.74
CA VAL A 24 -2.61 13.83 -6.84
C VAL A 24 -1.84 13.48 -8.14
N TYR A 25 -1.79 12.20 -8.49
CA TYR A 25 -1.21 11.72 -9.74
C TYR A 25 -2.30 11.46 -10.77
N SER A 26 -2.13 12.00 -11.97
CA SER A 26 -2.98 11.73 -13.13
C SER A 26 -2.17 11.06 -14.24
N PHE A 27 -2.80 10.15 -14.95
CA PHE A 27 -2.20 9.50 -16.11
C PHE A 27 -2.11 10.38 -17.37
N SER A 28 -2.45 11.67 -17.28
CA SER A 28 -2.37 12.61 -18.40
C SER A 28 -0.98 12.71 -19.04
N VAL A 29 0.09 12.57 -18.21
CA VAL A 29 1.49 12.59 -18.68
C VAL A 29 2.07 11.20 -18.94
N ASN A 30 1.33 10.15 -18.58
CA ASN A 30 1.69 8.75 -18.78
C ASN A 30 0.45 7.98 -19.24
N THR A 31 -0.07 8.33 -20.42
CA THR A 31 -1.32 7.81 -20.98
C THR A 31 -1.41 6.29 -20.85
N ILE A 32 -2.52 5.83 -20.27
CA ILE A 32 -2.78 4.41 -20.01
C ILE A 32 -2.87 3.66 -21.33
N THR A 33 -2.13 2.56 -21.43
CA THR A 33 -2.27 1.58 -22.52
C THR A 33 -2.16 0.17 -21.96
N GLU A 34 -2.81 -0.79 -22.61
CA GLU A 34 -2.74 -2.20 -22.22
C GLU A 34 -1.29 -2.71 -22.22
N ASP A 35 -0.51 -2.36 -23.24
CA ASP A 35 0.89 -2.81 -23.35
C ASP A 35 1.78 -2.28 -22.23
N LYS A 36 1.60 -1.02 -21.80
CA LYS A 36 2.34 -0.48 -20.63
C LYS A 36 1.91 -1.14 -19.33
N PHE A 37 0.61 -1.38 -19.17
CA PHE A 37 0.09 -2.11 -18.00
C PHE A 37 0.64 -3.53 -17.94
N VAL A 38 0.63 -4.27 -19.05
CA VAL A 38 1.19 -5.63 -19.15
C VAL A 38 2.69 -5.64 -18.85
N LEU A 39 3.44 -4.69 -19.38
CA LEU A 39 4.86 -4.53 -19.04
C LEU A 39 5.06 -4.24 -17.53
N GLY A 40 4.29 -3.31 -16.97
CA GLY A 40 4.34 -2.97 -15.55
C GLY A 40 4.02 -4.16 -14.65
N ARG A 41 2.98 -4.94 -15.00
CA ARG A 41 2.63 -6.19 -14.31
C ARG A 41 3.75 -7.22 -14.40
N ALA A 42 4.33 -7.41 -15.59
CA ALA A 42 5.43 -8.32 -15.75
C ALA A 42 6.64 -7.94 -14.89
N LEU A 43 7.00 -6.65 -14.85
CA LEU A 43 8.09 -6.13 -14.03
C LEU A 43 7.81 -6.29 -12.53
N PHE A 44 6.58 -6.07 -12.10
CA PHE A 44 6.19 -6.16 -10.68
C PHE A 44 6.34 -7.59 -10.11
N TYR A 45 6.05 -8.60 -10.92
CA TYR A 45 6.12 -10.02 -10.50
C TYR A 45 7.40 -10.73 -10.90
N ASP A 46 8.30 -10.09 -11.65
CA ASP A 46 9.54 -10.72 -12.09
C ASP A 46 10.69 -10.41 -11.14
N PRO A 47 11.39 -11.41 -10.58
CA PRO A 47 12.49 -11.18 -9.66
C PRO A 47 13.75 -10.60 -10.34
N ILE A 48 13.77 -10.47 -11.66
CA ILE A 48 14.90 -9.90 -12.44
C ILE A 48 15.34 -8.51 -11.94
N LEU A 49 14.43 -7.78 -11.25
CA LEU A 49 14.71 -6.45 -10.73
C LEU A 49 15.57 -6.47 -9.45
N SER A 50 15.68 -7.59 -8.74
CA SER A 50 16.61 -7.70 -7.60
C SER A 50 18.03 -8.06 -8.04
N VAL A 51 19.04 -7.79 -7.20
CA VAL A 51 20.46 -7.98 -7.56
C VAL A 51 20.74 -9.42 -7.95
N ASP A 52 20.18 -10.38 -7.22
CA ASP A 52 20.38 -11.83 -7.41
C ASP A 52 19.23 -12.51 -8.17
N SER A 53 18.20 -11.74 -8.57
CA SER A 53 17.01 -12.21 -9.27
C SER A 53 16.19 -13.24 -8.47
N THR A 54 16.10 -13.09 -7.14
CA THR A 54 15.29 -13.95 -6.25
C THR A 54 14.03 -13.28 -5.72
N ILE A 55 14.01 -11.95 -5.56
CA ILE A 55 12.93 -11.18 -4.95
C ILE A 55 12.24 -10.30 -5.99
N SER A 56 10.93 -10.33 -6.04
CA SER A 56 10.08 -9.43 -6.83
C SER A 56 9.24 -8.54 -5.91
N CYS A 57 8.59 -7.49 -6.46
CA CYS A 57 7.62 -6.71 -5.70
C CYS A 57 6.47 -7.60 -5.21
N GLY A 58 6.01 -8.55 -6.04
CA GLY A 58 4.98 -9.51 -5.69
C GLY A 58 5.36 -10.50 -4.57
N SER A 59 6.64 -10.61 -4.20
CA SER A 59 7.07 -11.41 -3.05
C SER A 59 6.55 -10.83 -1.73
N CYS A 60 6.60 -9.50 -1.58
CA CYS A 60 6.13 -8.77 -0.40
C CYS A 60 4.76 -8.11 -0.59
N HIS A 61 4.31 -7.89 -1.83
CA HIS A 61 3.04 -7.25 -2.13
C HIS A 61 2.08 -8.25 -2.80
N GLN A 62 1.40 -9.04 -1.97
CA GLN A 62 0.59 -10.18 -2.38
C GLN A 62 -0.87 -9.75 -2.61
N GLN A 63 -1.43 -10.04 -3.78
CA GLN A 63 -2.77 -9.57 -4.14
C GLN A 63 -3.85 -10.00 -3.13
N PHE A 64 -3.82 -11.25 -2.65
CA PHE A 64 -4.82 -11.76 -1.69
C PHE A 64 -4.79 -11.03 -0.34
N ALA A 65 -3.66 -10.40 0.00
CA ALA A 65 -3.47 -9.54 1.16
C ALA A 65 -3.58 -8.04 0.80
N ALA A 66 -4.34 -7.69 -0.24
CA ALA A 66 -4.46 -6.33 -0.77
C ALA A 66 -3.08 -5.69 -1.07
N PHE A 67 -2.18 -6.48 -1.63
CA PHE A 67 -0.80 -6.08 -1.95
C PHE A 67 0.02 -5.64 -0.74
N ALA A 68 -0.29 -6.13 0.46
CA ALA A 68 0.57 -6.13 1.63
C ALA A 68 1.30 -7.46 1.78
N HIS A 69 2.21 -7.56 2.76
CA HIS A 69 2.91 -8.80 3.07
C HIS A 69 2.15 -9.57 4.16
N ALA A 70 1.49 -10.65 3.80
CA ALA A 70 0.79 -11.49 4.77
C ALA A 70 1.78 -12.31 5.61
N ASP A 71 1.44 -12.50 6.88
CA ASP A 71 2.14 -13.39 7.83
C ASP A 71 3.62 -13.05 8.10
N HIS A 72 4.06 -11.82 7.76
CA HIS A 72 5.41 -11.34 8.03
C HIS A 72 5.37 -9.95 8.64
N ASP A 73 5.94 -9.80 9.82
CA ASP A 73 6.03 -8.52 10.52
C ASP A 73 6.92 -7.50 9.78
N LEU A 74 8.06 -7.94 9.28
CA LEU A 74 9.00 -7.13 8.51
C LEU A 74 9.18 -7.66 7.08
N SER A 75 9.57 -6.80 6.16
CA SER A 75 9.90 -7.20 4.79
C SER A 75 11.10 -8.17 4.77
N HIS A 76 11.06 -9.14 3.85
CA HIS A 76 12.15 -10.07 3.60
C HIS A 76 12.76 -9.79 2.22
N GLY A 77 14.06 -9.60 2.18
CA GLY A 77 14.79 -9.25 0.97
C GLY A 77 15.79 -10.30 0.54
N ILE A 78 16.69 -9.88 -0.35
CA ILE A 78 17.79 -10.70 -0.85
C ILE A 78 18.66 -11.24 0.28
N TYR A 79 19.25 -12.43 0.07
CA TYR A 79 20.15 -13.09 1.02
C TYR A 79 19.53 -13.28 2.42
N ASP A 80 18.22 -13.54 2.48
CA ASP A 80 17.43 -13.69 3.72
C ASP A 80 17.53 -12.50 4.69
N ARG A 81 17.87 -11.31 4.17
CA ARG A 81 17.90 -10.09 4.98
C ARG A 81 16.51 -9.66 5.37
N VAL A 82 16.39 -9.20 6.60
CA VAL A 82 15.13 -8.69 7.14
C VAL A 82 15.17 -7.16 7.12
N GLY A 83 14.12 -6.57 6.58
CA GLY A 83 13.90 -5.11 6.58
C GLY A 83 13.57 -4.57 7.96
N THR A 84 13.30 -3.29 8.04
CA THR A 84 12.99 -2.61 9.29
C THR A 84 11.52 -2.24 9.43
N ARG A 85 10.71 -2.49 8.38
CA ARG A 85 9.30 -2.11 8.31
C ARG A 85 8.44 -3.18 7.68
N ASN A 86 7.18 -3.20 8.06
CA ASN A 86 6.15 -3.99 7.39
C ASN A 86 5.89 -3.44 5.96
N ALA A 87 5.59 -4.32 5.01
CA ALA A 87 5.25 -3.93 3.65
C ALA A 87 3.77 -3.54 3.56
N PRO A 88 3.44 -2.25 3.37
CA PRO A 88 2.06 -1.77 3.34
C PRO A 88 1.34 -2.17 2.06
N GLY A 89 0.00 -2.18 2.10
CA GLY A 89 -0.80 -2.42 0.90
C GLY A 89 -0.57 -1.40 -0.21
N ILE A 90 -0.46 -1.88 -1.45
CA ILE A 90 -0.33 -1.06 -2.67
C ILE A 90 -1.70 -0.99 -3.35
N PHE A 91 -2.47 0.04 -3.04
CA PHE A 91 -3.73 0.38 -3.71
C PHE A 91 -4.04 1.86 -3.54
N ASN A 92 -4.82 2.43 -4.45
CA ASN A 92 -5.20 3.86 -4.45
C ASN A 92 -4.01 4.83 -4.39
N LEU A 93 -2.86 4.43 -4.93
CA LEU A 93 -1.62 5.20 -4.83
C LEU A 93 -1.69 6.56 -5.53
N ASN A 94 -2.61 6.74 -6.48
CA ASN A 94 -2.79 8.02 -7.18
C ASN A 94 -3.20 9.18 -6.26
N TRP A 95 -3.77 8.87 -5.08
CA TRP A 95 -4.14 9.88 -4.06
C TRP A 95 -3.03 10.17 -3.06
N HIS A 96 -1.93 9.40 -3.07
CA HIS A 96 -0.85 9.59 -2.11
C HIS A 96 0.03 10.77 -2.49
N PRO A 97 0.13 11.82 -1.64
CA PRO A 97 1.06 12.93 -1.88
C PRO A 97 2.52 12.53 -1.64
N LEU A 98 2.73 11.56 -0.76
CA LEU A 98 4.06 11.04 -0.38
C LEU A 98 3.95 9.51 -0.20
N PHE A 99 5.01 8.80 -0.54
CA PHE A 99 5.10 7.33 -0.47
C PHE A 99 6.03 6.90 0.66
N MET A 100 6.03 5.59 0.97
CA MET A 100 6.65 4.95 2.13
C MET A 100 6.00 5.36 3.46
N HIS A 101 6.35 4.67 4.55
CA HIS A 101 5.83 4.97 5.88
C HIS A 101 6.27 6.35 6.41
N ASP A 102 7.43 6.83 5.95
CA ASP A 102 8.05 8.10 6.36
C ASP A 102 7.90 9.23 5.33
N GLY A 103 7.31 8.94 4.15
CA GLY A 103 7.13 9.91 3.09
C GLY A 103 8.42 10.29 2.37
N GLY A 104 9.41 9.41 2.34
CA GLY A 104 10.72 9.67 1.71
C GLY A 104 10.67 9.81 0.18
N ILE A 105 9.57 9.43 -0.46
CA ILE A 105 9.39 9.52 -1.91
C ILE A 105 8.12 10.31 -2.22
N ASN A 106 8.18 11.19 -3.22
CA ASN A 106 7.12 12.15 -3.55
C ASN A 106 6.42 11.92 -4.89
N HIS A 107 6.77 10.85 -5.61
CA HIS A 107 6.16 10.59 -6.91
C HIS A 107 6.03 9.08 -7.19
N ILE A 108 4.86 8.65 -7.69
CA ILE A 108 4.56 7.23 -7.92
C ILE A 108 5.51 6.58 -8.95
N GLU A 109 5.93 7.33 -9.98
CA GLU A 109 6.84 6.77 -11.00
C GLU A 109 8.22 6.46 -10.43
N VAL A 110 8.69 7.19 -9.43
CA VAL A 110 10.01 6.92 -8.82
C VAL A 110 9.92 6.04 -7.57
N MET A 111 8.69 5.75 -7.09
CA MET A 111 8.49 4.93 -5.89
C MET A 111 9.20 3.56 -5.95
N PRO A 112 9.22 2.83 -7.09
CA PRO A 112 9.88 1.53 -7.16
C PRO A 112 11.40 1.57 -6.93
N LEU A 113 12.05 2.72 -7.11
CA LEU A 113 13.49 2.85 -6.86
C LEU A 113 13.85 2.63 -5.39
N GLY A 114 12.95 2.98 -4.45
CA GLY A 114 13.17 2.76 -3.03
C GLY A 114 13.49 1.29 -2.72
N PRO A 115 12.54 0.35 -2.90
CA PRO A 115 12.78 -1.07 -2.64
C PRO A 115 13.85 -1.68 -3.58
N ILE A 116 13.94 -1.24 -4.86
CA ILE A 116 14.97 -1.75 -5.79
C ILE A 116 16.37 -1.48 -5.24
N SER A 117 16.64 -0.27 -4.73
CA SER A 117 17.96 0.11 -4.24
C SER A 117 18.23 -0.26 -2.78
N ASN A 118 17.21 -0.57 -2.00
CA ASN A 118 17.36 -0.92 -0.59
C ASN A 118 18.09 -2.25 -0.43
N THR A 119 19.26 -2.23 0.21
CA THR A 119 20.11 -3.41 0.43
C THR A 119 19.48 -4.46 1.35
N LEU A 120 18.45 -4.12 2.10
CA LEU A 120 17.66 -5.05 2.92
C LEU A 120 16.44 -5.61 2.16
N GLU A 121 16.18 -5.15 0.93
CA GLU A 121 15.05 -5.59 0.11
C GLU A 121 15.56 -6.18 -1.21
N MET A 122 15.66 -5.40 -2.30
CA MET A 122 16.07 -5.92 -3.62
C MET A 122 17.55 -5.67 -3.95
N GLY A 123 18.23 -4.75 -3.29
CA GLY A 123 19.66 -4.50 -3.28
C GLY A 123 20.32 -4.23 -4.63
N ALA A 124 19.57 -3.73 -5.60
CA ALA A 124 20.05 -3.57 -6.96
C ALA A 124 20.20 -2.09 -7.36
N ASP A 125 21.29 -1.77 -8.05
CA ASP A 125 21.40 -0.50 -8.75
C ASP A 125 20.57 -0.50 -10.04
N VAL A 126 20.08 0.66 -10.42
CA VAL A 126 19.20 0.81 -11.58
C VAL A 126 19.88 0.45 -12.91
N ASN A 127 21.16 0.81 -13.08
CA ASN A 127 21.85 0.55 -14.34
C ASN A 127 22.08 -0.97 -14.61
N PRO A 128 22.55 -1.79 -13.65
CA PRO A 128 22.55 -3.25 -13.79
C PRO A 128 21.17 -3.84 -14.07
N VAL A 129 20.11 -3.34 -13.44
CA VAL A 129 18.72 -3.78 -13.72
C VAL A 129 18.36 -3.51 -15.17
N ILE A 130 18.61 -2.32 -15.68
CA ILE A 130 18.37 -1.97 -17.09
C ILE A 130 19.18 -2.86 -18.04
N ALA A 131 20.43 -3.18 -17.71
CA ALA A 131 21.25 -4.08 -18.51
C ALA A 131 20.66 -5.51 -18.56
N LYS A 132 20.19 -6.06 -17.42
CA LYS A 132 19.49 -7.36 -17.37
C LYS A 132 18.23 -7.37 -18.25
N LEU A 133 17.40 -6.34 -18.14
CA LEU A 133 16.19 -6.21 -18.94
C LEU A 133 16.51 -6.07 -20.43
N GLN A 134 17.55 -5.28 -20.81
CA GLN A 134 18.00 -5.11 -22.18
C GLN A 134 18.54 -6.40 -22.78
N ALA A 135 19.16 -7.28 -21.99
CA ALA A 135 19.65 -8.59 -22.43
C ALA A 135 18.50 -9.58 -22.72
N SER A 136 17.30 -9.35 -22.15
CA SER A 136 16.16 -10.24 -22.25
C SER A 136 15.33 -9.96 -23.52
N SER A 137 15.18 -10.97 -24.37
CA SER A 137 14.29 -10.88 -25.56
C SER A 137 12.82 -10.66 -25.16
N LYS A 138 12.36 -11.25 -24.03
CA LYS A 138 11.03 -11.01 -23.45
C LYS A 138 10.81 -9.52 -23.21
N TYR A 139 11.74 -8.86 -22.51
CA TYR A 139 11.58 -7.46 -22.15
C TYR A 139 11.76 -6.52 -23.35
N LYS A 140 12.71 -6.76 -24.27
CA LYS A 140 12.79 -5.99 -25.52
C LYS A 140 11.45 -5.99 -26.27
N ASN A 141 10.81 -7.15 -26.39
CA ASN A 141 9.50 -7.24 -27.04
C ASN A 141 8.39 -6.48 -26.28
N LEU A 142 8.36 -6.59 -24.94
CA LEU A 142 7.39 -5.86 -24.12
C LEU A 142 7.60 -4.33 -24.22
N PHE A 143 8.85 -3.86 -24.16
CA PHE A 143 9.16 -2.44 -24.34
C PHE A 143 8.80 -1.94 -25.75
N LYS A 144 9.04 -2.74 -26.79
CA LYS A 144 8.65 -2.41 -28.16
C LYS A 144 7.14 -2.21 -28.29
N LYS A 145 6.34 -3.09 -27.69
CA LYS A 145 4.87 -2.94 -27.66
C LYS A 145 4.45 -1.70 -26.87
N ALA A 146 4.99 -1.50 -25.66
CA ALA A 146 4.58 -0.45 -24.76
C ALA A 146 5.02 0.96 -25.16
N PHE A 147 6.21 1.07 -25.79
CA PHE A 147 6.88 2.36 -26.07
C PHE A 147 7.41 2.51 -27.51
N GLY A 148 7.18 1.54 -28.38
CA GLY A 148 7.62 1.57 -29.79
C GLY A 148 9.12 1.33 -29.98
N THR A 149 9.87 0.98 -28.95
CA THR A 149 11.34 0.77 -29.00
C THR A 149 11.77 -0.46 -28.22
N GLU A 150 12.78 -1.18 -28.72
CA GLU A 150 13.41 -2.29 -27.99
C GLU A 150 14.49 -1.79 -27.01
N THR A 151 14.78 -0.49 -27.01
CA THR A 151 15.73 0.10 -26.05
C THR A 151 15.08 0.23 -24.68
N VAL A 152 15.64 -0.48 -23.70
CA VAL A 152 15.19 -0.41 -22.31
C VAL A 152 15.87 0.77 -21.62
N ASN A 153 15.08 1.58 -20.93
CA ASN A 153 15.57 2.66 -20.10
C ASN A 153 14.76 2.74 -18.80
N SER A 154 15.34 3.37 -17.77
CA SER A 154 14.73 3.48 -16.45
C SER A 154 13.42 4.28 -16.46
N GLN A 155 13.30 5.35 -17.23
CA GLN A 155 12.11 6.16 -17.30
C GLN A 155 10.90 5.34 -17.79
N ASN A 156 11.04 4.60 -18.87
CA ASN A 156 9.97 3.77 -19.42
C ASN A 156 9.64 2.59 -18.50
N MET A 157 10.65 1.97 -17.85
CA MET A 157 10.45 0.94 -16.84
C MET A 157 9.57 1.47 -15.71
N LEU A 158 9.94 2.59 -15.13
CA LEU A 158 9.22 3.20 -13.99
C LEU A 158 7.82 3.68 -14.38
N ARG A 159 7.64 4.23 -15.58
CA ARG A 159 6.32 4.60 -16.12
C ARG A 159 5.40 3.40 -16.29
N ALA A 160 5.91 2.28 -16.79
CA ALA A 160 5.11 1.05 -16.91
C ALA A 160 4.72 0.50 -15.51
N MET A 161 5.66 0.48 -14.56
CA MET A 161 5.37 0.07 -13.19
C MET A 161 4.33 0.97 -12.53
N ALA A 162 4.42 2.29 -12.73
CA ALA A 162 3.43 3.25 -12.23
C ALA A 162 2.03 3.01 -12.82
N GLN A 163 1.93 2.58 -14.09
CA GLN A 163 0.62 2.22 -14.66
C GLN A 163 0.02 1.00 -13.97
N PHE A 164 0.80 -0.05 -13.75
CA PHE A 164 0.29 -1.23 -13.03
C PHE A 164 -0.15 -0.86 -11.62
N MET A 165 0.73 -0.25 -10.82
CA MET A 165 0.45 0.08 -9.41
C MET A 165 -0.65 1.15 -9.26
N GLY A 166 -0.64 2.17 -10.10
CA GLY A 166 -1.60 3.27 -10.04
C GLY A 166 -3.02 2.86 -10.48
N LEU A 167 -3.18 1.74 -11.19
CA LEU A 167 -4.49 1.21 -11.57
C LEU A 167 -5.05 0.21 -10.55
N ILE A 168 -4.35 -0.08 -9.46
CA ILE A 168 -4.85 -0.90 -8.36
C ILE A 168 -5.80 -0.05 -7.52
N TYR A 169 -7.10 -0.07 -7.86
CA TYR A 169 -8.12 0.69 -7.16
C TYR A 169 -8.93 -0.18 -6.20
N SER A 170 -9.09 0.30 -4.96
CA SER A 170 -9.97 -0.30 -3.94
C SER A 170 -11.09 0.69 -3.61
N TYR A 171 -12.30 0.45 -4.15
CA TYR A 171 -13.48 1.30 -3.99
C TYR A 171 -14.81 0.54 -4.09
N ASN A 172 -14.77 -0.80 -4.03
CA ASN A 172 -15.94 -1.68 -4.15
C ASN A 172 -16.14 -2.60 -2.94
N SER A 173 -15.74 -2.13 -1.76
CA SER A 173 -16.02 -2.83 -0.50
C SER A 173 -17.53 -2.83 -0.18
N LYS A 174 -17.97 -3.67 0.78
CA LYS A 174 -19.34 -3.65 1.28
C LYS A 174 -19.76 -2.24 1.72
N PHE A 175 -18.87 -1.54 2.41
CA PHE A 175 -19.11 -0.16 2.85
C PHE A 175 -19.27 0.81 1.67
N ASP A 176 -18.46 0.68 0.63
CA ASP A 176 -18.58 1.54 -0.57
C ASP A 176 -19.94 1.35 -1.26
N ILE A 177 -20.37 0.10 -1.43
CA ILE A 177 -21.66 -0.27 -2.02
C ILE A 177 -22.82 0.31 -1.18
N TYR A 178 -22.72 0.20 0.16
CA TYR A 178 -23.68 0.81 1.09
C TYR A 178 -23.72 2.33 0.94
N LYS A 179 -22.56 3.02 0.92
CA LYS A 179 -22.49 4.49 0.78
C LYS A 179 -23.07 4.98 -0.56
N ARG A 180 -22.87 4.23 -1.63
CA ARG A 180 -23.43 4.53 -2.95
C ARG A 180 -24.91 4.10 -3.10
N ARG A 181 -25.50 3.45 -2.07
CA ARG A 181 -26.87 2.92 -2.08
C ARG A 181 -27.12 1.92 -3.22
N GLU A 182 -26.09 1.16 -3.59
CA GLU A 182 -26.16 0.15 -4.64
C GLU A 182 -26.66 -1.19 -4.08
N SER A 183 -27.38 -1.95 -4.91
CA SER A 183 -27.77 -3.35 -4.64
C SER A 183 -28.48 -3.57 -3.29
N ASN A 184 -29.18 -2.56 -2.76
CA ASN A 184 -29.82 -2.60 -1.43
C ASN A 184 -28.87 -3.05 -0.30
N ALA A 185 -27.56 -2.77 -0.43
CA ALA A 185 -26.60 -3.13 0.58
C ALA A 185 -26.92 -2.50 1.92
N GLN A 186 -26.90 -3.31 2.97
CA GLN A 186 -27.16 -2.88 4.35
C GLN A 186 -25.96 -3.23 5.23
N LEU A 187 -25.70 -2.39 6.21
CA LEU A 187 -24.82 -2.70 7.32
C LEU A 187 -25.64 -3.34 8.44
N SER A 188 -25.07 -4.32 9.12
CA SER A 188 -25.69 -4.88 10.34
C SER A 188 -25.69 -3.84 11.47
N GLU A 189 -26.44 -4.09 12.53
CA GLU A 189 -26.47 -3.19 13.69
C GLU A 189 -25.09 -2.99 14.32
N SER A 190 -24.30 -4.04 14.43
CA SER A 190 -22.92 -3.96 14.93
C SER A 190 -22.02 -3.13 14.02
N GLU A 191 -22.10 -3.36 12.68
CA GLU A 191 -21.34 -2.57 11.70
C GLU A 191 -21.76 -1.07 11.73
N LEU A 192 -23.03 -0.75 11.93
CA LEU A 192 -23.52 0.62 12.06
C LEU A 192 -23.04 1.27 13.36
N ARG A 193 -23.11 0.56 14.50
CA ARG A 193 -22.54 1.07 15.76
C ARG A 193 -21.05 1.31 15.61
N GLY A 194 -20.33 0.35 15.02
CA GLY A 194 -18.90 0.48 14.74
C GLY A 194 -18.57 1.66 13.83
N TYR A 195 -19.37 1.91 12.80
CA TYR A 195 -19.22 3.08 11.94
C TYR A 195 -19.39 4.39 12.71
N ASN A 196 -20.39 4.50 13.58
CA ASN A 196 -20.59 5.70 14.41
C ASN A 196 -19.42 5.92 15.38
N LEU A 197 -18.91 4.85 16.00
CA LEU A 197 -17.70 4.90 16.85
C LEU A 197 -16.47 5.32 16.05
N PHE A 198 -16.32 4.81 14.83
CA PHE A 198 -15.26 5.21 13.91
C PHE A 198 -15.32 6.70 13.58
N LEU A 199 -16.49 7.24 13.26
CA LEU A 199 -16.67 8.66 12.97
C LEU A 199 -16.24 9.55 14.13
N THR A 200 -16.55 9.13 15.37
CA THR A 200 -16.22 9.88 16.58
C THR A 200 -14.74 9.79 16.94
N ASN A 201 -14.14 8.62 16.82
CA ASN A 201 -12.83 8.35 17.42
C ASN A 201 -11.68 8.24 16.41
N CYS A 202 -11.96 7.94 15.13
CA CYS A 202 -10.92 7.54 14.16
C CYS A 202 -10.88 8.43 12.92
N ASN A 203 -12.02 8.99 12.51
CA ASN A 203 -12.18 9.68 11.21
C ASN A 203 -11.36 10.97 11.08
N THR A 204 -10.85 11.53 12.18
CA THR A 204 -9.97 12.71 12.13
C THR A 204 -8.66 12.40 11.42
N CYS A 205 -8.09 11.21 11.66
CA CYS A 205 -6.85 10.74 11.05
C CYS A 205 -7.13 9.82 9.85
N HIS A 206 -8.08 8.87 10.02
CA HIS A 206 -8.47 7.90 8.99
C HIS A 206 -9.68 8.40 8.20
N LYS A 207 -9.54 9.55 7.56
CA LYS A 207 -10.62 10.31 6.92
C LYS A 207 -11.21 9.59 5.71
N GLU A 208 -12.57 9.47 5.68
CA GLU A 208 -13.29 9.01 4.49
C GLU A 208 -13.06 9.93 3.27
N PRO A 209 -13.15 9.41 2.04
CA PRO A 209 -13.42 8.03 1.64
C PRO A 209 -12.17 7.16 1.53
N LEU A 210 -10.98 7.73 1.64
CA LEU A 210 -9.70 7.03 1.54
C LEU A 210 -9.31 6.33 2.85
N PHE A 211 -9.98 6.65 3.96
CA PHE A 211 -9.67 6.19 5.30
C PHE A 211 -8.24 6.50 5.74
N THR A 212 -7.76 7.64 5.30
CA THR A 212 -6.47 8.26 5.65
C THR A 212 -6.52 9.75 5.33
N ASP A 213 -5.79 10.56 6.09
CA ASP A 213 -5.53 11.96 5.79
C ASP A 213 -4.09 12.17 5.24
N PHE A 214 -3.33 11.06 5.10
CA PHE A 214 -1.92 11.04 4.69
C PHE A 214 -0.97 11.86 5.58
N SER A 215 -1.43 12.39 6.72
CA SER A 215 -0.57 13.12 7.66
C SER A 215 0.42 12.18 8.36
N PHE A 216 1.50 12.78 8.91
CA PHE A 216 2.48 12.05 9.70
C PHE A 216 2.19 12.24 11.18
N ARG A 217 1.97 11.14 11.89
CA ARG A 217 1.55 11.14 13.30
C ARG A 217 2.33 10.12 14.12
N SER A 218 2.59 10.45 15.37
CA SER A 218 3.04 9.48 16.37
C SER A 218 1.81 8.95 17.11
N ASN A 219 1.53 7.67 16.98
CA ASN A 219 0.44 7.01 17.67
C ASN A 219 0.83 6.44 19.03
N GLY A 220 2.01 6.79 19.55
CA GLY A 220 2.47 6.38 20.87
C GLY A 220 2.96 4.94 20.97
N LEU A 221 3.31 4.30 19.86
CA LEU A 221 3.97 2.99 19.89
C LEU A 221 5.33 3.09 20.61
N ALA A 222 5.61 2.12 21.47
CA ALA A 222 6.92 1.99 22.10
C ALA A 222 7.99 1.75 21.00
N VAL A 223 9.12 2.45 21.12
CA VAL A 223 10.24 2.28 20.17
C VAL A 223 10.76 0.85 20.22
N ASN A 224 10.82 0.20 19.08
CA ASN A 224 11.49 -1.09 18.95
C ASN A 224 13.00 -0.86 19.02
N GLN A 225 13.64 -1.30 20.12
CA GLN A 225 15.05 -1.02 20.40
C GLN A 225 16.02 -1.70 19.40
N PHE A 226 15.57 -2.77 18.74
CA PHE A 226 16.37 -3.47 17.73
C PHE A 226 16.35 -2.77 16.38
N ILE A 227 15.21 -2.18 16.01
CA ILE A 227 15.03 -1.48 14.73
C ILE A 227 15.41 -0.01 14.86
N ASN A 228 15.08 0.61 15.98
CA ASN A 228 15.29 2.04 16.30
C ASN A 228 14.85 3.00 15.16
N ASP A 229 13.66 2.72 14.58
CA ASP A 229 13.12 3.52 13.48
C ASP A 229 12.64 4.88 13.98
N THR A 230 13.25 5.95 13.48
CA THR A 230 12.87 7.31 13.84
C THR A 230 11.71 7.88 13.01
N GLY A 231 11.16 7.09 12.08
CA GLY A 231 10.03 7.49 11.25
C GLY A 231 10.36 8.68 10.33
N ARG A 232 9.45 9.63 10.26
CA ARG A 232 9.57 10.83 9.41
C ARG A 232 10.86 11.61 9.63
N ALA A 233 11.38 11.64 10.86
CA ALA A 233 12.63 12.35 11.18
C ALA A 233 13.85 11.79 10.42
N HIS A 234 13.81 10.54 9.97
CA HIS A 234 14.86 9.97 9.10
C HIS A 234 14.98 10.75 7.77
N ILE A 235 13.87 11.29 7.28
CA ILE A 235 13.81 12.05 6.02
C ILE A 235 14.04 13.54 6.25
N THR A 236 13.41 14.12 7.28
CA THR A 236 13.41 15.58 7.50
C THR A 236 14.59 16.08 8.33
N GLY A 237 15.19 15.22 9.15
CA GLY A 237 16.18 15.63 10.15
C GLY A 237 15.60 16.42 11.34
N ASP A 238 14.27 16.66 11.34
CA ASP A 238 13.60 17.43 12.39
C ASP A 238 13.24 16.53 13.59
N ALA A 239 13.67 16.95 14.79
CA ALA A 239 13.34 16.25 16.04
C ALA A 239 11.84 16.19 16.31
N LEU A 240 11.06 17.16 15.83
CA LEU A 240 9.61 17.19 15.95
C LEU A 240 8.92 16.12 15.10
N ASP A 241 9.63 15.53 14.14
CA ASP A 241 9.12 14.44 13.30
C ASP A 241 9.51 13.04 13.78
N ARG A 242 10.24 12.93 14.89
CA ARG A 242 10.62 11.62 15.44
C ARG A 242 9.40 10.80 15.80
N PHE A 243 9.43 9.53 15.37
CA PHE A 243 8.38 8.52 15.61
C PHE A 243 7.04 8.84 14.96
N LYS A 244 7.00 9.80 14.03
CA LYS A 244 5.84 10.02 13.19
C LYS A 244 5.92 9.14 11.94
N PHE A 245 4.80 8.51 11.63
CA PHE A 245 4.61 7.70 10.43
C PHE A 245 3.36 8.18 9.70
N LYS A 246 3.33 7.97 8.39
CA LYS A 246 2.17 8.33 7.58
C LYS A 246 0.95 7.53 8.03
N THR A 247 -0.18 8.21 8.29
CA THR A 247 -1.45 7.57 8.59
C THR A 247 -1.83 6.63 7.44
N PRO A 248 -1.92 5.29 7.67
CA PRO A 248 -2.27 4.35 6.62
C PRO A 248 -3.76 4.41 6.29
N SER A 249 -4.12 4.00 5.08
CA SER A 249 -5.51 3.73 4.76
C SER A 249 -6.00 2.50 5.54
N LEU A 250 -7.24 2.55 6.05
CA LEU A 250 -7.90 1.38 6.65
C LEU A 250 -8.67 0.53 5.63
N ARG A 251 -8.63 0.88 4.34
CA ARG A 251 -9.19 0.01 3.30
C ARG A 251 -8.47 -1.33 3.30
N ASN A 252 -9.23 -2.39 3.16
CA ASN A 252 -8.74 -3.77 3.18
C ASN A 252 -8.03 -4.17 4.48
N ILE A 253 -8.16 -3.40 5.56
CA ILE A 253 -7.40 -3.60 6.80
C ILE A 253 -7.53 -5.02 7.37
N ALA A 254 -8.69 -5.66 7.19
CA ALA A 254 -8.90 -7.05 7.62
C ALA A 254 -8.06 -8.10 6.87
N LYS A 255 -7.32 -7.68 5.81
CA LYS A 255 -6.49 -8.57 4.97
C LYS A 255 -5.00 -8.22 5.01
N THR A 256 -4.64 -7.12 5.68
CA THR A 256 -3.27 -6.58 5.65
C THR A 256 -2.53 -6.76 6.98
N ALA A 257 -2.92 -7.74 7.79
CA ALA A 257 -2.14 -8.12 8.97
C ALA A 257 -0.75 -8.66 8.53
N PRO A 258 0.29 -8.46 9.36
CA PRO A 258 0.31 -7.78 10.65
C PRO A 258 0.33 -6.24 10.55
N TYR A 259 0.05 -5.56 11.66
CA TYR A 259 -0.24 -4.12 11.70
C TYR A 259 0.89 -3.31 12.33
N MET A 260 0.78 -1.99 12.15
CA MET A 260 1.75 -0.94 12.47
C MET A 260 2.94 -0.92 11.50
N HIS A 261 3.80 0.10 11.62
CA HIS A 261 4.93 0.28 10.70
C HIS A 261 5.95 -0.88 10.77
N ASP A 262 5.99 -1.59 11.88
CA ASP A 262 6.90 -2.71 12.14
C ASP A 262 6.18 -4.06 12.35
N GLY A 263 4.90 -4.16 12.00
CA GLY A 263 4.18 -5.42 11.99
C GLY A 263 3.90 -6.07 13.35
N ARG A 264 4.10 -5.35 14.47
CA ARG A 264 4.08 -5.93 15.82
C ARG A 264 2.74 -6.47 16.31
N PHE A 265 1.62 -6.13 15.67
CA PHE A 265 0.29 -6.60 16.06
C PHE A 265 -0.30 -7.50 14.97
N ASN A 266 -0.79 -8.65 15.37
CA ASN A 266 -1.36 -9.63 14.45
C ASN A 266 -2.88 -9.48 14.26
N THR A 267 -3.55 -8.75 15.17
CA THR A 267 -5.00 -8.62 15.17
C THR A 267 -5.44 -7.15 15.27
N LEU A 268 -6.63 -6.86 14.74
CA LEU A 268 -7.27 -5.55 14.92
C LEU A 268 -7.61 -5.28 16.39
N GLN A 269 -7.85 -6.34 17.17
CA GLN A 269 -8.08 -6.21 18.60
C GLN A 269 -6.85 -5.62 19.29
N GLU A 270 -5.64 -6.13 19.01
CA GLU A 270 -4.39 -5.58 19.57
C GLU A 270 -4.17 -4.12 19.18
N CYS A 271 -4.51 -3.75 17.94
CA CYS A 271 -4.46 -2.34 17.51
C CYS A 271 -5.40 -1.46 18.36
N LEU A 272 -6.65 -1.90 18.56
CA LEU A 272 -7.62 -1.15 19.37
C LEU A 272 -7.26 -1.16 20.86
N ASP A 273 -6.65 -2.23 21.35
CA ASP A 273 -6.14 -2.30 22.72
C ASP A 273 -4.98 -1.30 22.93
N HIS A 274 -4.11 -1.18 21.93
CA HIS A 274 -3.07 -0.15 21.93
C HIS A 274 -3.68 1.25 22.02
N TYR A 275 -4.60 1.60 21.08
CA TYR A 275 -5.24 2.92 21.08
C TYR A 275 -6.05 3.22 22.34
N ALA A 276 -6.60 2.20 23.00
CA ALA A 276 -7.31 2.37 24.26
C ALA A 276 -6.36 2.59 25.47
N ASN A 277 -5.07 2.27 25.34
CA ASN A 277 -4.11 2.29 26.44
C ASN A 277 -2.84 3.12 26.13
N VAL A 278 -2.90 4.07 25.20
CA VAL A 278 -1.76 4.93 24.87
C VAL A 278 -1.33 5.71 26.09
N LYS A 279 -0.04 5.65 26.44
CA LYS A 279 0.52 6.43 27.55
C LYS A 279 0.65 7.89 27.14
N PRO A 280 0.22 8.84 28.01
CA PRO A 280 0.41 10.27 27.75
C PRO A 280 1.90 10.66 27.84
N ASN A 281 2.21 11.86 27.35
CA ASN A 281 3.54 12.49 27.44
C ASN A 281 4.66 11.73 26.71
N LEU A 282 4.34 10.88 25.74
CA LEU A 282 5.34 10.29 24.85
C LEU A 282 5.86 11.34 23.86
N VAL A 283 7.10 11.15 23.42
CA VAL A 283 7.75 12.07 22.45
C VAL A 283 6.91 12.20 21.19
N ASN A 284 6.54 13.44 20.86
CA ASN A 284 5.74 13.79 19.67
C ASN A 284 4.39 13.07 19.54
N LEU A 285 3.87 12.50 20.64
CA LEU A 285 2.54 11.87 20.64
C LEU A 285 1.50 12.83 20.05
N ASP A 286 0.65 12.30 19.17
CA ASP A 286 -0.43 13.07 18.56
C ASP A 286 -1.33 13.68 19.67
N PRO A 287 -1.68 14.98 19.58
CA PRO A 287 -2.53 15.64 20.58
C PRO A 287 -3.87 14.93 20.82
N LEU A 288 -4.44 14.26 19.81
CA LEU A 288 -5.69 13.51 19.95
C LEU A 288 -5.59 12.29 20.86
N LEU A 289 -4.36 11.83 21.18
CA LEU A 289 -4.10 10.67 22.02
C LEU A 289 -3.55 11.03 23.42
N GLN A 290 -3.39 12.32 23.73
CA GLN A 290 -2.80 12.81 24.98
C GLN A 290 -3.63 12.47 26.24
N ASN A 291 -4.93 12.17 26.11
CA ASN A 291 -5.85 11.90 27.21
C ASN A 291 -5.86 10.40 27.62
N SER A 292 -4.70 9.74 27.59
CA SER A 292 -4.57 8.33 28.00
C SER A 292 -5.29 7.32 27.09
N GLY A 293 -5.37 7.64 25.79
CA GLY A 293 -5.98 6.79 24.78
C GLY A 293 -7.49 7.00 24.58
N LEU A 294 -8.08 6.14 23.77
CA LEU A 294 -9.50 6.20 23.43
C LEU A 294 -10.33 5.38 24.43
N PRO A 295 -11.45 5.92 24.95
CA PRO A 295 -12.29 5.24 25.94
C PRO A 295 -13.18 4.18 25.27
N LEU A 296 -12.61 3.07 24.81
CA LEU A 296 -13.30 1.99 24.12
C LEU A 296 -13.59 0.80 25.05
N SER A 297 -14.86 0.46 25.22
CA SER A 297 -15.27 -0.78 25.87
C SER A 297 -14.95 -2.00 25.01
N ALA A 298 -15.05 -3.20 25.56
CA ALA A 298 -14.88 -4.44 24.79
C ALA A 298 -15.90 -4.55 23.64
N GLN A 299 -17.15 -4.12 23.86
CA GLN A 299 -18.20 -4.11 22.83
C GLN A 299 -17.90 -3.08 21.74
N ASP A 300 -17.42 -1.89 22.10
CA ASP A 300 -17.04 -0.86 21.10
C ASP A 300 -15.95 -1.38 20.16
N LYS A 301 -14.96 -2.08 20.71
CA LYS A 301 -13.89 -2.68 19.90
C LYS A 301 -14.42 -3.73 18.93
N GLN A 302 -15.33 -4.59 19.39
CA GLN A 302 -15.98 -5.58 18.52
C GLN A 302 -16.79 -4.92 17.39
N ASP A 303 -17.57 -3.87 17.71
CA ASP A 303 -18.37 -3.14 16.75
C ASP A 303 -17.47 -2.39 15.73
N ILE A 304 -16.38 -1.76 16.19
CA ILE A 304 -15.39 -1.14 15.29
C ILE A 304 -14.75 -2.19 14.37
N ILE A 305 -14.37 -3.37 14.88
CA ILE A 305 -13.81 -4.45 14.05
C ILE A 305 -14.84 -4.93 13.03
N ALA A 306 -16.12 -5.06 13.42
CA ALA A 306 -17.19 -5.41 12.48
C ALA A 306 -17.29 -4.38 11.34
N PHE A 307 -17.24 -3.09 11.66
CA PHE A 307 -17.20 -2.03 10.64
C PHE A 307 -15.94 -2.12 9.76
N LEU A 308 -14.75 -2.24 10.35
CA LEU A 308 -13.49 -2.31 9.60
C LEU A 308 -13.46 -3.48 8.60
N ASN A 309 -14.08 -4.61 8.93
CA ASN A 309 -14.24 -5.74 8.02
C ASN A 309 -15.04 -5.39 6.77
N THR A 310 -15.97 -4.43 6.84
CA THR A 310 -16.75 -3.96 5.69
C THR A 310 -15.93 -3.18 4.66
N LEU A 311 -14.70 -2.77 5.00
CA LEU A 311 -13.79 -2.03 4.12
C LEU A 311 -12.98 -2.93 3.18
N THR A 312 -13.21 -4.25 3.22
CA THR A 312 -12.53 -5.21 2.33
C THR A 312 -13.14 -5.20 0.93
N ASP A 313 -12.32 -4.95 -0.07
CA ASP A 313 -12.70 -4.98 -1.49
C ASP A 313 -12.37 -6.34 -2.11
N TYR A 314 -13.28 -7.30 -1.98
CA TYR A 314 -13.10 -8.65 -2.51
C TYR A 314 -13.01 -8.69 -4.05
N LYS A 315 -13.55 -7.66 -4.76
CA LYS A 315 -13.39 -7.57 -6.22
C LYS A 315 -11.93 -7.34 -6.60
N LEU A 316 -11.25 -6.42 -5.89
CA LEU A 316 -9.83 -6.18 -6.09
C LEU A 316 -8.99 -7.43 -5.78
N LEU A 317 -9.28 -8.08 -4.65
CA LEU A 317 -8.50 -9.26 -4.21
C LEU A 317 -8.58 -10.43 -5.20
N ALA A 318 -9.69 -10.53 -5.96
CA ALA A 318 -9.93 -11.59 -6.93
C ALA A 318 -9.73 -11.15 -8.40
N ASP A 319 -9.34 -9.92 -8.66
CA ASP A 319 -9.24 -9.38 -10.02
C ASP A 319 -8.02 -9.95 -10.76
N ARG A 320 -8.27 -10.83 -11.74
CA ARG A 320 -7.23 -11.50 -12.52
C ARG A 320 -6.31 -10.56 -13.29
N ARG A 321 -6.73 -9.30 -13.54
CA ARG A 321 -5.87 -8.30 -14.18
C ARG A 321 -4.63 -8.02 -13.37
N PHE A 322 -4.73 -8.08 -12.04
CA PHE A 322 -3.65 -7.77 -11.10
C PHE A 322 -2.92 -9.02 -10.58
N ALA A 323 -3.35 -10.22 -10.97
CA ALA A 323 -2.71 -11.46 -10.55
C ALA A 323 -1.32 -11.64 -11.18
N ASP A 324 -0.50 -12.48 -10.55
CA ASP A 324 0.80 -12.88 -11.11
C ASP A 324 0.61 -13.54 -12.49
N PRO A 325 1.18 -12.99 -13.57
CA PRO A 325 1.01 -13.53 -14.92
C PRO A 325 1.74 -14.86 -15.14
N ASN A 326 2.54 -15.30 -14.16
CA ASN A 326 3.34 -16.52 -14.25
C ASN A 326 2.70 -17.71 -13.48
N LYS A 327 1.58 -17.47 -12.77
CA LYS A 327 0.86 -18.48 -11.98
C LYS A 327 -0.45 -18.93 -12.62
#